data_f1fef0249e0f9b456350f0d04e702ba5
#
_entry.id   f1fef0249e0f9b456350f0d04e702ba5
#
_cell.length_a   1.000
_cell.length_b   1.000
_cell.length_c   1.000
_cell.angle_alpha   90.00
_cell.angle_beta   90.00
_cell.angle_gamma   90.00
#
_symmetry.space_group_name_H-M   'P 1'
#
loop_
_entity.id
_entity.type
_entity.pdbx_description
1 polymer ?
#
loop_
_entity_poly.entity_id
_entity_poly.type
_entity_poly.pdbx_seq_one_letter_code
_entity_poly.pdbx_strand_id
1 'polypeptide(L)'
;LAASSLLGDMLKKQRAEGRMIAAICAAPAVVLYPLGLLGDEKTSGYPAFQRRLDEANRTEERLRVGEKLITAAGPGVAMEFALALAEILKGKEKTTELAKAMLVEGSRCNA
;
A
#
# COMPACT_ATOMS: atom_id res chain seq x y z
N LEU A 1 -8.46 14.00 -2.63
CA LEU A 1 -8.53 12.73 -3.36
C LEU A 1 -9.85 12.00 -3.16
N ALA A 2 -10.34 11.98 -1.93
CA ALA A 2 -11.58 11.26 -1.63
C ALA A 2 -12.79 11.78 -2.39
N ALA A 3 -12.80 13.06 -2.75
CA ALA A 3 -13.90 13.69 -3.47
C ALA A 3 -13.79 13.56 -5.00
N SER A 4 -12.68 12.99 -5.51
CA SER A 4 -12.47 12.86 -6.95
C SER A 4 -13.25 11.68 -7.51
N SER A 5 -14.27 11.95 -8.33
CA SER A 5 -15.03 10.88 -8.98
C SER A 5 -14.16 10.14 -10.03
N LEU A 6 -13.27 10.86 -10.71
CA LEU A 6 -12.36 10.25 -11.67
C LEU A 6 -11.44 9.24 -10.99
N LEU A 7 -10.83 9.63 -9.87
CA LEU A 7 -9.96 8.72 -9.11
C LEU A 7 -10.75 7.49 -8.64
N GLY A 8 -11.94 7.71 -8.11
CA GLY A 8 -12.80 6.61 -7.65
C GLY A 8 -13.12 5.62 -8.76
N ASP A 9 -13.44 6.11 -9.94
CA ASP A 9 -13.74 5.27 -11.09
C ASP A 9 -12.51 4.48 -11.54
N MET A 10 -11.34 5.11 -11.56
CA MET A 10 -10.08 4.44 -11.91
C MET A 10 -9.73 3.34 -10.92
N LEU A 11 -9.90 3.60 -9.62
CA LEU A 11 -9.62 2.61 -8.59
C LEU A 11 -10.56 1.41 -8.67
N LYS A 12 -11.85 1.66 -8.89
CA LYS A 12 -12.84 0.59 -9.06
C LYS A 12 -12.51 -0.28 -10.27
N LYS A 13 -12.11 0.35 -11.36
CA LYS A 13 -11.72 -0.37 -12.58
C LYS A 13 -10.47 -1.21 -12.31
N GLN A 14 -9.48 -0.64 -11.64
CA GLN A 14 -8.25 -1.34 -11.29
C GLN A 14 -8.56 -2.61 -10.48
N ARG A 15 -9.40 -2.47 -9.48
CA ARG A 15 -9.80 -3.60 -8.64
C ARG A 15 -10.59 -4.65 -9.41
N ALA A 16 -11.53 -4.20 -10.25
CA ALA A 16 -12.37 -5.10 -11.05
C ALA A 16 -11.55 -5.92 -12.04
N GLU A 17 -10.45 -5.36 -12.54
CA GLU A 17 -9.54 -6.05 -13.46
C GLU A 17 -8.50 -6.92 -12.74
N GLY A 18 -8.58 -7.01 -11.42
CA GLY A 18 -7.68 -7.84 -10.62
C GLY A 18 -6.27 -7.32 -10.49
N ARG A 19 -6.06 -6.02 -10.76
CA ARG A 19 -4.75 -5.40 -10.64
C ARG A 19 -4.51 -4.87 -9.24
N MET A 20 -3.23 -4.64 -8.91
CA MET A 20 -2.84 -4.12 -7.61
C MET A 20 -3.20 -2.66 -7.42
N ILE A 21 -3.52 -2.32 -6.17
CA ILE A 21 -3.70 -0.95 -5.71
C ILE A 21 -2.71 -0.73 -4.58
N ALA A 22 -2.12 0.45 -4.52
CA ALA A 22 -1.19 0.80 -3.46
C ALA A 22 -1.62 2.12 -2.81
N ALA A 23 -1.51 2.19 -1.49
CA ALA A 23 -1.90 3.37 -0.74
C ALA A 23 -1.07 3.52 0.53
N ILE A 24 -0.88 4.76 0.96
CA ILE A 24 -0.04 5.07 2.11
C ILE A 24 -0.73 6.06 3.04
N CYS A 25 -0.40 6.00 4.33
CA CYS A 25 -0.81 6.94 5.36
C CYS A 25 -2.32 6.92 5.59
N ALA A 26 -3.01 8.01 5.32
CA ALA A 26 -4.45 8.12 5.53
C ALA A 26 -5.27 7.55 4.37
N ALA A 27 -4.68 7.39 3.20
CA ALA A 27 -5.41 7.01 1.99
C ALA A 27 -6.19 5.69 2.09
N PRO A 28 -5.66 4.62 2.71
CA PRO A 28 -6.45 3.40 2.87
C PRO A 28 -7.79 3.64 3.57
N ALA A 29 -7.80 4.42 4.63
CA ALA A 29 -9.01 4.67 5.41
C ALA A 29 -9.92 5.73 4.79
N VAL A 30 -9.33 6.74 4.17
CA VAL A 30 -10.06 7.90 3.67
C VAL A 30 -10.54 7.74 2.23
N VAL A 31 -9.79 7.00 1.43
CA VAL A 31 -10.10 6.81 0.01
C VAL A 31 -10.60 5.40 -0.27
N LEU A 32 -9.81 4.38 0.07
CA LEU A 32 -10.11 3.00 -0.32
C LEU A 32 -11.28 2.39 0.46
N TYR A 33 -11.31 2.60 1.75
CA TYR A 33 -12.36 2.01 2.59
C TYR A 33 -13.76 2.48 2.20
N PRO A 34 -14.02 3.80 2.04
CA PRO A 34 -15.34 4.27 1.63
C PRO A 34 -15.78 3.76 0.27
N LEU A 35 -14.84 3.43 -0.61
CA LEU A 35 -15.15 2.90 -1.94
C LEU A 35 -15.35 1.38 -1.94
N GLY A 36 -15.19 0.73 -0.79
CA GLY A 36 -15.35 -0.71 -0.68
C GLY A 36 -14.24 -1.52 -1.32
N LEU A 37 -13.03 -0.95 -1.41
CA LEU A 37 -11.93 -1.56 -2.15
C LEU A 37 -10.96 -2.40 -1.32
N LEU A 38 -11.16 -2.48 -0.01
CA LEU A 38 -10.26 -3.24 0.86
C LEU A 38 -10.53 -4.75 0.86
N GLY A 39 -11.75 -5.16 0.59
CA GLY A 39 -12.11 -6.56 0.70
C GLY A 39 -11.86 -7.09 2.10
N ASP A 40 -11.30 -8.29 2.20
CA ASP A 40 -10.96 -8.92 3.48
C ASP A 40 -9.49 -8.75 3.85
N GLU A 41 -8.74 -7.94 3.10
CA GLU A 41 -7.30 -7.83 3.31
C GLU A 41 -6.96 -6.97 4.52
N LYS A 42 -5.93 -7.40 5.26
CA LYS A 42 -5.33 -6.56 6.30
C LYS A 42 -4.65 -5.36 5.62
N THR A 43 -4.80 -4.21 6.22
CA THR A 43 -4.43 -2.95 5.58
C THR A 43 -3.66 -2.08 6.55
N SER A 44 -2.40 -1.78 6.23
CA SER A 44 -1.61 -0.83 6.99
C SER A 44 -2.11 0.59 6.70
N GLY A 45 -1.97 1.48 7.65
CA GLY A 45 -2.36 2.86 7.48
C GLY A 45 -1.91 3.70 8.65
N TYR A 46 -2.12 5.00 8.56
CA TYR A 46 -1.75 5.89 9.63
C TYR A 46 -2.56 5.55 10.89
N PRO A 47 -1.90 5.34 12.04
CA PRO A 47 -2.58 4.80 13.22
C PRO A 47 -3.87 5.51 13.64
N ALA A 48 -3.89 6.84 13.54
CA ALA A 48 -5.06 7.62 13.94
C ALA A 48 -6.31 7.33 13.08
N PHE A 49 -6.12 6.78 11.88
CA PHE A 49 -7.23 6.48 10.97
C PHE A 49 -7.62 5.01 10.96
N GLN A 50 -6.84 4.14 11.60
CA GLN A 50 -7.13 2.70 11.59
C GLN A 50 -8.48 2.36 12.22
N ARG A 51 -8.93 3.15 13.18
CA ARG A 51 -10.24 2.94 13.81
C ARG A 51 -11.41 3.09 12.84
N ARG A 52 -11.20 3.73 11.69
CA ARG A 52 -12.22 3.90 10.66
C ARG A 52 -12.44 2.64 9.84
N LEU A 53 -11.47 1.72 9.88
CA LEU A 53 -11.56 0.46 9.15
C LEU A 53 -12.37 -0.57 9.95
N ASP A 54 -12.93 -1.54 9.25
CA ASP A 54 -13.48 -2.71 9.90
C ASP A 54 -12.37 -3.42 10.66
N GLU A 55 -12.70 -4.00 11.80
CA GLU A 55 -11.72 -4.66 12.65
C GLU A 55 -10.92 -5.72 11.89
N ALA A 56 -11.59 -6.45 10.99
CA ALA A 56 -10.95 -7.49 10.18
C ALA A 56 -9.87 -6.93 9.24
N ASN A 57 -9.95 -5.64 8.88
CA ASN A 57 -8.97 -5.00 8.00
C ASN A 57 -7.82 -4.34 8.76
N ARG A 58 -7.89 -4.26 10.07
CA ARG A 58 -6.87 -3.55 10.86
C ARG A 58 -5.62 -4.39 11.07
N THR A 59 -4.47 -3.74 11.03
CA THR A 59 -3.19 -4.34 11.40
C THR A 59 -2.28 -3.27 11.97
N GLU A 60 -1.33 -3.68 12.80
CA GLU A 60 -0.30 -2.78 13.32
C GLU A 60 0.97 -2.81 12.49
N GLU A 61 1.01 -3.61 11.44
CA GLU A 61 2.15 -3.66 10.55
C GLU A 61 2.37 -2.32 9.87
N ARG A 62 3.64 -1.93 9.75
CA ARG A 62 4.00 -0.65 9.12
C ARG A 62 3.90 -0.71 7.60
N LEU A 63 4.13 -1.88 7.05
CA LEU A 63 4.04 -2.14 5.60
C LEU A 63 3.34 -3.49 5.42
N ARG A 64 2.31 -3.51 4.60
CA ARG A 64 1.59 -4.73 4.30
C ARG A 64 1.58 -4.97 2.79
N VAL A 65 2.14 -6.08 2.38
CA VAL A 65 2.10 -6.51 0.98
C VAL A 65 1.05 -7.61 0.91
N GLY A 66 -0.16 -7.23 0.52
CA GLY A 66 -1.27 -8.16 0.37
C GLY A 66 -1.38 -8.71 -1.03
N GLU A 67 -2.42 -9.46 -1.28
CA GLU A 67 -2.65 -10.08 -2.59
C GLU A 67 -2.99 -9.05 -3.66
N LYS A 68 -3.85 -8.10 -3.34
CA LYS A 68 -4.30 -7.06 -4.27
C LYS A 68 -4.03 -5.64 -3.78
N LEU A 69 -3.52 -5.51 -2.57
CA LEU A 69 -3.25 -4.21 -1.96
C LEU A 69 -1.84 -4.18 -1.37
N ILE A 70 -1.16 -3.06 -1.57
CA ILE A 70 0.08 -2.77 -0.85
C ILE A 70 -0.19 -1.49 -0.10
N THR A 71 -0.04 -1.52 1.21
CA THR A 71 -0.35 -0.39 2.06
C THR A 71 0.77 -0.12 3.06
N ALA A 72 0.96 1.15 3.39
CA ALA A 72 2.00 1.57 4.31
C ALA A 72 1.46 2.61 5.29
N ALA A 73 2.04 2.63 6.48
CA ALA A 73 1.52 3.42 7.60
C ALA A 73 1.77 4.92 7.50
N GLY A 74 2.87 5.33 6.92
CA GLY A 74 3.17 6.76 6.87
C GLY A 74 4.52 7.08 6.24
N PRO A 75 4.93 8.36 6.30
CA PRO A 75 6.13 8.84 5.61
C PRO A 75 7.41 8.08 5.97
N GLY A 76 7.54 7.62 7.21
CA GLY A 76 8.71 6.87 7.64
C GLY A 76 8.89 5.51 6.98
N VAL A 77 7.87 5.04 6.26
CA VAL A 77 7.88 3.75 5.57
C VAL A 77 7.85 3.96 4.04
N ALA A 78 7.89 5.21 3.57
CA ALA A 78 7.74 5.52 2.15
C ALA A 78 8.78 4.84 1.26
N MET A 79 10.03 4.77 1.71
CA MET A 79 11.09 4.14 0.93
C MET A 79 10.85 2.63 0.81
N GLU A 80 10.51 1.98 1.91
CA GLU A 80 10.21 0.54 1.93
C GLU A 80 8.98 0.25 1.07
N PHE A 81 7.98 1.13 1.12
CA PHE A 81 6.78 1.05 0.31
C PHE A 81 7.12 1.11 -1.19
N ALA A 82 7.94 2.08 -1.57
CA ALA A 82 8.38 2.23 -2.96
C ALA A 82 9.17 1.02 -3.45
N LEU A 83 10.06 0.50 -2.61
CA LEU A 83 10.85 -0.69 -2.96
C LEU A 83 9.98 -1.93 -3.08
N ALA A 84 8.95 -2.05 -2.25
CA ALA A 84 8.00 -3.16 -2.36
C ALA A 84 7.27 -3.12 -3.71
N LEU A 85 6.86 -1.93 -4.15
CA LEU A 85 6.23 -1.75 -5.46
C LEU A 85 7.20 -2.09 -6.58
N ALA A 86 8.45 -1.63 -6.49
CA ALA A 86 9.47 -1.93 -7.49
C ALA A 86 9.73 -3.43 -7.58
N GLU A 87 9.74 -4.13 -6.45
CA GLU A 87 9.96 -5.58 -6.45
C GLU A 87 8.85 -6.33 -7.20
N ILE A 88 7.60 -5.91 -7.00
CA ILE A 88 6.47 -6.52 -7.69
C ILE A 88 6.52 -6.26 -9.19
N LEU A 89 6.89 -5.04 -9.59
CA LEU A 89 6.87 -4.63 -10.98
C LEU A 89 8.10 -5.09 -11.77
N LYS A 90 9.27 -5.17 -11.14
CA LYS A 90 10.55 -5.40 -11.81
C LYS A 90 11.39 -6.54 -11.23
N GLY A 91 10.93 -7.18 -10.17
CA GLY A 91 11.63 -8.29 -9.57
C GLY A 91 12.63 -7.91 -8.49
N LYS A 92 13.01 -8.90 -7.69
CA LYS A 92 13.86 -8.71 -6.53
C LYS A 92 15.27 -8.27 -6.87
N GLU A 93 15.84 -8.81 -7.95
CA GLU A 93 17.19 -8.47 -8.37
C GLU A 93 17.32 -6.98 -8.67
N LYS A 94 16.41 -6.44 -9.48
CA LYS A 94 16.41 -5.03 -9.83
C LYS A 94 16.19 -4.15 -8.60
N THR A 95 15.33 -4.57 -7.69
CA THR A 95 15.03 -3.84 -6.48
C THR A 95 16.24 -3.80 -5.55
N THR A 96 16.99 -4.90 -5.46
CA THR A 96 18.23 -4.95 -4.67
C THR A 96 19.25 -3.98 -5.23
N GLU A 97 19.41 -3.91 -6.55
CA GLU A 97 20.29 -2.92 -7.18
C GLU A 97 19.90 -1.49 -6.82
N LEU A 98 18.59 -1.19 -6.90
CA LEU A 98 18.07 0.13 -6.57
C LEU A 98 18.32 0.49 -5.10
N ALA A 99 18.06 -0.45 -4.20
CA ALA A 99 18.27 -0.22 -2.77
C ALA A 99 19.72 0.11 -2.47
N LYS A 100 20.66 -0.61 -3.08
CA LYS A 100 22.09 -0.33 -2.92
C LYS A 100 22.46 1.04 -3.48
N ALA A 101 21.98 1.35 -4.68
CA ALA A 101 22.26 2.64 -5.31
C ALA A 101 21.71 3.82 -4.51
N MET A 102 20.59 3.62 -3.81
CA MET A 102 19.95 4.62 -2.99
C MET A 102 20.45 4.64 -1.55
N LEU A 103 21.38 3.75 -1.22
CA LEU A 103 21.94 3.63 0.14
C LEU A 103 20.90 3.29 1.20
N VAL A 104 19.92 2.48 0.82
CA VAL A 104 18.86 2.04 1.75
C VAL A 104 19.31 0.75 2.41
N GLU A 105 19.53 0.80 3.72
CA GLU A 105 19.88 -0.38 4.52
C GLU A 105 18.62 -0.92 5.19
N GLY A 106 18.60 -2.24 5.40
CA GLY A 106 17.49 -2.87 6.08
C GLY A 106 16.17 -2.80 5.31
N SER A 107 16.23 -2.58 3.99
CA SER A 107 15.03 -2.59 3.15
C SER A 107 14.47 -4.01 3.08
N ARG A 108 13.19 -4.13 2.72
CA ARG A 108 12.54 -5.43 2.64
C ARG A 108 13.20 -6.37 1.61
N CYS A 109 13.83 -5.83 0.59
CA CYS A 109 14.51 -6.65 -0.41
C CYS A 109 15.83 -7.25 0.09
N ASN A 110 16.36 -6.75 1.21
CA ASN A 110 17.56 -7.26 1.84
C ASN A 110 17.29 -8.18 3.04
N ALA A 111 16.03 -8.30 3.39
CA ALA A 111 15.63 -9.07 4.58
C ALA A 111 15.61 -10.59 4.32
#